data_a3acedfa6bf388c9a95613c44cf19be1
#
_entry.id   a3acedfa6bf388c9a95613c44cf19be1
#
_cell.length_a   1.000
_cell.length_b   1.000
_cell.length_c   1.000
_cell.angle_alpha   90.00
_cell.angle_beta   90.00
_cell.angle_gamma   90.00
#
_symmetry.space_group_name_H-M   'P 1'
#
loop_
_entity.id
_entity.type
_entity.pdbx_description
1 polymer ?
#
loop_
_entity_poly.entity_id
_entity_poly.type
_entity_poly.pdbx_seq_one_letter_code
_entity_poly.pdbx_strand_id
1 'polypeptide(L)'
;MKIYQIDCSARKEGSTSRMLAKKILDKVKKDNDEVIYRDLDDEMLFISGLTESGMKIPENEQTDEHKKMFELSDKLVSELKECDVIIISVPIYNFGPPATLKAWADLAARVKLTFKYGDDGRRKGLLEDKQVYLVTVSYTHLTLPTSCCV
;
A
#
# COMPACT_ATOMS: atom_id res chain seq x y z
N MET A 1 -11.74 13.97 -9.67
CA MET A 1 -10.91 12.76 -9.56
C MET A 1 -10.46 12.61 -8.11
N LYS A 2 -10.36 11.38 -7.60
CA LYS A 2 -9.77 11.11 -6.27
C LYS A 2 -8.37 10.54 -6.43
N ILE A 3 -7.40 11.13 -5.74
CA ILE A 3 -5.99 10.74 -5.78
C ILE A 3 -5.63 10.17 -4.42
N TYR A 4 -5.08 8.97 -4.38
CA TYR A 4 -4.60 8.32 -3.17
C TYR A 4 -3.07 8.41 -3.12
N GLN A 5 -2.55 9.26 -2.23
CA GLN A 5 -1.11 9.37 -1.99
C GLN A 5 -0.72 8.55 -0.77
N ILE A 6 0.24 7.64 -0.96
CA ILE A 6 0.76 6.74 0.06
C ILE A 6 2.25 7.02 0.24
N ASP A 7 2.64 7.40 1.44
CA ASP A 7 4.04 7.62 1.80
C ASP A 7 4.57 6.48 2.68
N CYS A 8 5.67 5.85 2.23
CA CYS A 8 6.26 4.68 2.89
C CYS A 8 7.60 4.97 3.60
N SER A 9 8.11 6.20 3.50
CA SER A 9 9.39 6.53 4.08
C SER A 9 9.28 6.76 5.60
N ALA A 10 10.11 6.08 6.39
CA ALA A 10 10.26 6.36 7.81
C ALA A 10 10.83 7.76 8.09
N ARG A 11 11.52 8.36 7.10
CA ARG A 11 11.99 9.73 7.20
C ARG A 11 10.84 10.69 6.81
N LYS A 12 10.31 11.42 7.79
CA LYS A 12 9.24 12.41 7.59
C LYS A 12 9.77 13.68 6.91
N GLU A 13 10.91 14.18 7.36
CA GLU A 13 11.56 15.38 6.83
C GLU A 13 12.74 15.03 5.92
N GLY A 14 12.92 15.76 4.83
CA GLY A 14 14.02 15.57 3.88
C GLY A 14 14.00 14.24 3.13
N SER A 15 12.86 13.57 3.04
CA SER A 15 12.70 12.34 2.26
C SER A 15 12.59 12.64 0.78
N THR A 16 13.52 12.10 -0.01
CA THR A 16 13.53 12.26 -1.47
C THR A 16 12.32 11.60 -2.13
N SER A 17 11.92 10.41 -1.67
CA SER A 17 10.75 9.72 -2.23
C SER A 17 9.45 10.48 -1.99
N ARG A 18 9.23 11.01 -0.76
CA ARG A 18 8.08 11.88 -0.45
C ARG A 18 8.07 13.15 -1.29
N MET A 19 9.24 13.81 -1.44
CA MET A 19 9.37 15.01 -2.25
C MET A 19 9.03 14.75 -3.73
N LEU A 20 9.48 13.64 -4.29
CA LEU A 20 9.19 13.28 -5.68
C LEU A 20 7.72 12.90 -5.87
N ALA A 21 7.13 12.14 -4.95
CA ALA A 21 5.71 11.81 -4.98
C ALA A 21 4.83 13.08 -4.92
N LYS A 22 5.20 14.04 -4.07
CA LYS A 22 4.53 15.34 -4.03
C LYS A 22 4.63 16.09 -5.34
N LYS A 23 5.80 16.11 -6.00
CA LYS A 23 5.94 16.74 -7.33
C LYS A 23 5.06 16.08 -8.40
N ILE A 24 4.84 14.76 -8.31
CA ILE A 24 3.92 14.06 -9.20
C ILE A 24 2.48 14.46 -8.87
N LEU A 25 2.12 14.46 -7.58
CA LEU A 25 0.80 14.90 -7.14
C LEU A 25 0.49 16.31 -7.67
N ASP A 26 1.41 17.26 -7.49
CA ASP A 26 1.24 18.66 -7.90
C ASP A 26 1.07 18.80 -9.44
N LYS A 27 1.59 17.85 -10.22
CA LYS A 27 1.43 17.83 -11.69
C LYS A 27 0.12 17.15 -12.13
N VAL A 28 -0.34 16.15 -11.39
CA VAL A 28 -1.52 15.33 -11.76
C VAL A 28 -2.80 15.96 -11.23
N LYS A 29 -2.74 16.56 -10.03
CA LYS A 29 -3.88 17.15 -9.33
C LYS A 29 -4.40 18.39 -10.05
N LYS A 30 -5.72 18.50 -10.18
CA LYS A 30 -6.45 19.69 -10.62
C LYS A 30 -7.19 20.32 -9.43
N ASP A 31 -7.68 21.56 -9.61
CA ASP A 31 -8.26 22.35 -8.52
C ASP A 31 -9.42 21.66 -7.77
N ASN A 32 -10.22 20.85 -8.46
CA ASN A 32 -11.39 20.16 -7.88
C ASN A 32 -11.10 18.70 -7.48
N ASP A 33 -9.85 18.26 -7.51
CA ASP A 33 -9.49 16.88 -7.17
C ASP A 33 -9.30 16.71 -5.66
N GLU A 34 -9.85 15.63 -5.13
CA GLU A 34 -9.71 15.22 -3.73
C GLU A 34 -8.43 14.38 -3.56
N VAL A 35 -7.72 14.60 -2.46
CA VAL A 35 -6.53 13.81 -2.10
C VAL A 35 -6.79 13.05 -0.81
N ILE A 36 -6.74 11.73 -0.90
CA ILE A 36 -6.67 10.85 0.26
C ILE A 36 -5.18 10.66 0.55
N TYR A 37 -4.74 11.03 1.75
CA TYR A 37 -3.34 10.90 2.16
C TYR A 37 -3.17 9.85 3.25
N ARG A 38 -2.17 8.98 3.07
CA ARG A 38 -1.79 7.98 4.06
C ARG A 38 -0.28 7.92 4.23
N ASP A 39 0.14 8.08 5.48
CA ASP A 39 1.51 7.79 5.90
C ASP A 39 1.55 6.40 6.54
N LEU A 40 2.30 5.48 5.94
CA LEU A 40 2.38 4.10 6.44
C LEU A 40 3.23 3.96 7.70
N ASP A 41 3.91 5.03 8.13
CA ASP A 41 4.67 5.03 9.38
C ASP A 41 3.80 5.37 10.60
N ASP A 42 2.58 5.89 10.38
CA ASP A 42 1.73 6.35 11.49
C ASP A 42 0.86 5.22 12.09
N GLU A 43 0.22 4.40 11.27
CA GLU A 43 -0.81 3.44 11.74
C GLU A 43 -0.77 2.11 10.98
N MET A 44 0.38 1.42 10.94
CA MET A 44 0.42 0.16 10.21
C MET A 44 0.46 -1.05 11.15
N LEU A 45 -0.49 -1.97 10.97
CA LEU A 45 -0.52 -3.26 11.65
C LEU A 45 0.13 -4.33 10.77
N PHE A 46 1.00 -5.13 11.36
CA PHE A 46 1.60 -6.28 10.69
C PHE A 46 0.72 -7.52 10.89
N ILE A 47 0.55 -8.30 9.83
CA ILE A 47 -0.13 -9.59 9.94
C ILE A 47 0.75 -10.54 10.75
N SER A 48 0.19 -11.05 11.83
CA SER A 48 0.75 -12.11 12.66
C SER A 48 -0.05 -13.41 12.46
N GLY A 49 0.45 -14.52 13.00
CA GLY A 49 -0.30 -15.79 12.98
C GLY A 49 -1.66 -15.68 13.63
N LEU A 50 -1.79 -14.85 14.67
CA LEU A 50 -3.08 -14.58 15.33
C LEU A 50 -4.04 -13.84 14.40
N THR A 51 -3.59 -12.75 13.77
CA THR A 51 -4.43 -11.95 12.88
C THR A 51 -4.78 -12.68 11.57
N GLU A 52 -3.86 -13.50 11.03
CA GLU A 52 -4.17 -14.35 9.87
C GLU A 52 -5.27 -15.35 10.20
N SER A 53 -5.22 -15.96 11.38
CA SER A 53 -6.28 -16.86 11.85
C SER A 53 -7.61 -16.12 11.97
N GLY A 54 -7.62 -14.88 12.40
CA GLY A 54 -8.81 -14.04 12.54
C GLY A 54 -9.60 -13.87 11.25
N MET A 55 -8.93 -13.88 10.09
CA MET A 55 -9.60 -13.80 8.78
C MET A 55 -10.52 -14.99 8.47
N LYS A 56 -10.41 -16.07 9.21
CA LYS A 56 -11.20 -17.29 9.06
C LYS A 56 -12.16 -17.54 10.23
N ILE A 57 -12.14 -16.66 11.24
CA ILE A 57 -12.96 -16.78 12.45
C ILE A 57 -14.28 -16.02 12.23
N PRO A 58 -15.44 -16.59 12.58
CA PRO A 58 -16.71 -15.89 12.56
C PRO A 58 -16.67 -14.59 13.38
N GLU A 59 -17.42 -13.59 12.95
CA GLU A 59 -17.39 -12.24 13.55
C GLU A 59 -17.64 -12.26 15.08
N ASN A 60 -18.55 -13.10 15.53
CA ASN A 60 -18.90 -13.26 16.95
C ASN A 60 -17.80 -13.90 17.81
N GLU A 61 -16.78 -14.48 17.18
CA GLU A 61 -15.64 -15.13 17.85
C GLU A 61 -14.34 -14.30 17.72
N GLN A 62 -14.38 -13.17 17.03
CA GLN A 62 -13.21 -12.33 16.81
C GLN A 62 -12.82 -11.58 18.09
N THR A 63 -11.51 -11.53 18.37
CA THR A 63 -10.93 -10.71 19.42
C THR A 63 -10.91 -9.23 19.03
N ASP A 64 -10.66 -8.35 19.99
CA ASP A 64 -10.53 -6.91 19.72
C ASP A 64 -9.34 -6.59 18.78
N GLU A 65 -8.28 -7.40 18.83
CA GLU A 65 -7.15 -7.28 17.90
C GLU A 65 -7.57 -7.62 16.47
N HIS A 66 -8.36 -8.69 16.28
CA HIS A 66 -8.93 -9.05 14.98
C HIS A 66 -9.82 -7.91 14.44
N LYS A 67 -10.68 -7.34 15.27
CA LYS A 67 -11.58 -6.25 14.88
C LYS A 67 -10.80 -5.01 14.41
N LYS A 68 -9.78 -4.57 15.18
CA LYS A 68 -8.91 -3.44 14.79
C LYS A 68 -8.22 -3.68 13.45
N MET A 69 -7.73 -4.90 13.22
CA MET A 69 -7.11 -5.26 11.95
C MET A 69 -8.11 -5.17 10.80
N PHE A 70 -9.34 -5.66 10.98
CA PHE A 70 -10.39 -5.60 9.97
C PHE A 70 -10.84 -4.16 9.69
N GLU A 71 -11.02 -3.34 10.73
CA GLU A 71 -11.34 -1.91 10.57
C GLU A 71 -10.30 -1.19 9.71
N LEU A 72 -9.00 -1.39 10.01
CA LEU A 72 -7.93 -0.83 9.20
C LEU A 72 -7.96 -1.40 7.77
N SER A 73 -8.07 -2.72 7.62
CA SER A 73 -8.12 -3.38 6.31
C SER A 73 -9.29 -2.88 5.46
N ASP A 74 -10.49 -2.74 6.04
CA ASP A 74 -11.67 -2.25 5.33
C ASP A 74 -11.51 -0.79 4.92
N LYS A 75 -10.89 0.04 5.75
CA LYS A 75 -10.53 1.43 5.41
C LYS A 75 -9.57 1.48 4.22
N LEU A 76 -8.50 0.66 4.23
CA LEU A 76 -7.54 0.60 3.11
C LEU A 76 -8.20 0.14 1.80
N VAL A 77 -9.10 -0.82 1.88
CA VAL A 77 -9.87 -1.30 0.72
C VAL A 77 -10.81 -0.22 0.18
N SER A 78 -11.48 0.53 1.07
CA SER A 78 -12.36 1.65 0.68
C SER A 78 -11.56 2.74 -0.05
N GLU A 79 -10.43 3.17 0.52
CA GLU A 79 -9.53 4.15 -0.09
C GLU A 79 -9.07 3.71 -1.49
N LEU A 80 -8.72 2.43 -1.65
CA LEU A 80 -8.34 1.86 -2.95
C LEU A 80 -9.49 1.80 -3.94
N LYS A 81 -10.72 1.52 -3.50
CA LYS A 81 -11.89 1.49 -4.38
C LYS A 81 -12.29 2.88 -4.86
N GLU A 82 -12.21 3.86 -3.98
CA GLU A 82 -12.67 5.22 -4.24
C GLU A 82 -11.72 6.03 -5.11
N CYS A 83 -10.42 5.74 -5.11
CA CYS A 83 -9.45 6.51 -5.87
C CYS A 83 -9.42 6.14 -7.36
N ASP A 84 -9.07 7.13 -8.18
CA ASP A 84 -8.80 6.98 -9.61
C ASP A 84 -7.29 6.85 -9.89
N VAL A 85 -6.49 7.56 -9.09
CA VAL A 85 -5.03 7.62 -9.21
C VAL A 85 -4.39 7.25 -7.88
N ILE A 86 -3.33 6.45 -7.92
CA ILE A 86 -2.54 6.05 -6.75
C ILE A 86 -1.11 6.53 -6.94
N ILE A 87 -0.55 7.23 -5.96
CA ILE A 87 0.86 7.68 -5.95
C ILE A 87 1.50 7.07 -4.71
N ILE A 88 2.51 6.22 -4.90
CA ILE A 88 3.19 5.53 -3.80
C ILE A 88 4.66 5.95 -3.77
N SER A 89 5.10 6.57 -2.67
CA SER A 89 6.52 6.88 -2.45
C SER A 89 7.23 5.72 -1.76
N VAL A 90 8.23 5.13 -2.41
CA VAL A 90 8.89 3.92 -1.94
C VAL A 90 10.40 4.13 -1.86
N PRO A 91 10.97 4.42 -0.68
CA PRO A 91 12.41 4.30 -0.51
C PRO A 91 12.82 2.83 -0.51
N ILE A 92 14.00 2.55 -1.02
CA ILE A 92 14.57 1.21 -0.94
C ILE A 92 15.43 1.12 0.31
N TYR A 93 15.05 0.23 1.24
CA TYR A 93 15.76 -0.09 2.46
C TYR A 93 16.27 -1.52 2.40
N ASN A 94 17.59 -1.73 2.59
CA ASN A 94 18.19 -3.07 2.57
C ASN A 94 17.75 -3.90 1.35
N PHE A 95 17.88 -3.30 0.15
CA PHE A 95 17.54 -3.91 -1.15
C PHE A 95 16.04 -4.22 -1.39
N GLY A 96 15.14 -3.76 -0.53
CA GLY A 96 13.70 -3.99 -0.65
C GLY A 96 12.85 -2.77 -0.28
N PRO A 97 11.54 -2.86 -0.48
CA PRO A 97 10.61 -1.84 -0.01
C PRO A 97 10.52 -1.85 1.51
N PRO A 98 10.06 -0.76 2.14
CA PRO A 98 9.80 -0.74 3.58
C PRO A 98 8.81 -1.83 4.01
N ALA A 99 9.02 -2.38 5.21
CA ALA A 99 8.11 -3.40 5.76
C ALA A 99 6.66 -2.90 5.88
N THR A 100 6.47 -1.61 6.12
CA THR A 100 5.16 -0.96 6.18
C THR A 100 4.40 -1.04 4.85
N LEU A 101 5.10 -0.96 3.69
CA LEU A 101 4.45 -1.16 2.39
C LEU A 101 3.98 -2.60 2.22
N LYS A 102 4.77 -3.58 2.68
CA LYS A 102 4.34 -4.99 2.65
C LYS A 102 3.13 -5.22 3.56
N ALA A 103 3.14 -4.66 4.77
CA ALA A 103 2.00 -4.72 5.69
C ALA A 103 0.74 -4.10 5.09
N TRP A 104 0.86 -2.93 4.47
CA TRP A 104 -0.25 -2.30 3.73
C TRP A 104 -0.79 -3.21 2.63
N ALA A 105 0.08 -3.80 1.81
CA ALA A 105 -0.33 -4.68 0.73
C ALA A 105 -1.05 -5.95 1.26
N ASP A 106 -0.59 -6.51 2.37
CA ASP A 106 -1.20 -7.68 3.00
C ASP A 106 -2.60 -7.37 3.54
N LEU A 107 -2.81 -6.19 4.14
CA LEU A 107 -4.10 -5.76 4.65
C LEU A 107 -5.06 -5.31 3.53
N ALA A 108 -4.54 -4.75 2.45
CA ALA A 108 -5.32 -4.27 1.31
C ALA A 108 -5.71 -5.39 0.32
N ALA A 109 -4.92 -6.47 0.24
CA ALA A 109 -5.17 -7.59 -0.66
C ALA A 109 -6.23 -8.55 -0.06
N ARG A 110 -7.51 -8.21 -0.23
CA ARG A 110 -8.67 -8.96 0.29
C ARG A 110 -9.38 -9.73 -0.82
N VAL A 111 -9.55 -11.03 -0.60
CA VAL A 111 -10.35 -11.90 -1.48
C VAL A 111 -11.78 -11.39 -1.58
N LYS A 112 -12.34 -11.36 -2.79
CA LYS A 112 -13.68 -10.84 -3.13
C LYS A 112 -13.83 -9.32 -2.99
N LEU A 113 -12.85 -8.59 -2.45
CA LEU A 113 -12.90 -7.14 -2.32
C LEU A 113 -11.96 -6.43 -3.29
N THR A 114 -10.68 -6.85 -3.37
CA THR A 114 -9.66 -6.27 -4.26
C THR A 114 -9.17 -7.24 -5.32
N PHE A 115 -9.34 -8.54 -5.07
CA PHE A 115 -9.07 -9.58 -6.06
C PHE A 115 -10.00 -10.80 -5.86
N LYS A 116 -10.05 -11.68 -6.86
CA LYS A 116 -10.72 -12.98 -6.79
C LYS A 116 -9.87 -14.07 -7.45
N TYR A 117 -10.17 -15.33 -7.16
CA TYR A 117 -9.64 -16.45 -7.92
C TYR A 117 -10.55 -16.72 -9.12
N GLY A 118 -9.96 -16.89 -10.31
CA GLY A 118 -10.66 -17.36 -11.48
C GLY A 118 -10.84 -18.87 -11.47
N ASP A 119 -11.59 -19.42 -12.43
CA ASP A 119 -11.84 -20.86 -12.57
C ASP A 119 -10.54 -21.64 -12.85
N ASP A 120 -9.53 -20.97 -13.38
CA ASP A 120 -8.18 -21.47 -13.61
C ASP A 120 -7.27 -21.42 -12.37
N GLY A 121 -7.80 -21.02 -11.19
CA GLY A 121 -7.08 -20.84 -9.94
C GLY A 121 -6.19 -19.59 -9.90
N ARG A 122 -6.11 -18.80 -10.96
CA ARG A 122 -5.30 -17.58 -11.03
C ARG A 122 -6.01 -16.42 -10.34
N ARG A 123 -5.22 -15.52 -9.77
CA ARG A 123 -5.75 -14.28 -9.17
C ARG A 123 -6.10 -13.28 -10.26
N LYS A 124 -7.30 -12.69 -10.15
CA LYS A 124 -7.77 -11.59 -10.99
C LYS A 124 -8.04 -10.38 -10.11
N GLY A 125 -7.51 -9.21 -10.48
CA GLY A 125 -7.83 -7.95 -9.80
C GLY A 125 -9.31 -7.60 -9.96
N LEU A 126 -9.84 -6.89 -8.97
CA LEU A 126 -11.20 -6.33 -8.98
C LEU A 126 -11.18 -4.80 -8.96
N LEU A 127 -10.01 -4.20 -8.86
CA LEU A 127 -9.80 -2.75 -8.95
C LEU A 127 -9.44 -2.45 -10.41
N GLU A 128 -10.37 -1.83 -11.13
CA GLU A 128 -10.23 -1.54 -12.56
C GLU A 128 -9.91 -0.05 -12.76
N ASP A 129 -9.32 0.27 -13.92
CA ASP A 129 -9.08 1.63 -14.45
C ASP A 129 -8.30 2.58 -13.52
N LYS A 130 -7.39 2.05 -12.69
CA LYS A 130 -6.57 2.86 -11.80
C LYS A 130 -5.20 3.15 -12.39
N GLN A 131 -4.84 4.44 -12.41
CA GLN A 131 -3.49 4.87 -12.77
C GLN A 131 -2.59 4.82 -11.53
N VAL A 132 -1.43 4.13 -11.62
CA VAL A 132 -0.51 3.98 -10.49
C VAL A 132 0.85 4.57 -10.83
N TYR A 133 1.32 5.49 -9.98
CA TYR A 133 2.68 6.03 -9.99
C TYR A 133 3.46 5.44 -8.82
N LEU A 134 4.43 4.57 -9.12
CA LEU A 134 5.34 4.01 -8.13
C LEU A 134 6.65 4.79 -8.16
N VAL A 135 6.91 5.57 -7.12
CA VAL A 135 8.06 6.46 -7.00
C VAL A 135 9.15 5.79 -6.16
N THR A 136 10.00 5.02 -6.80
CA THR A 136 11.09 4.31 -6.10
C THR A 136 12.35 5.17 -6.03
N VAL A 137 12.97 5.21 -4.85
CA VAL A 137 14.25 5.91 -4.61
C VAL A 137 15.23 4.96 -3.97
N SER A 138 16.38 4.76 -4.63
CA SER A 138 17.51 4.01 -4.11
C SER A 138 18.74 4.90 -4.09
N TYR A 139 19.55 4.79 -3.04
CA TYR A 139 20.84 5.47 -2.93
C TYR A 139 22.00 4.61 -3.45
N THR A 140 21.73 3.35 -3.81
CA THR A 140 22.72 2.50 -4.45
C THR A 140 22.72 2.77 -5.94
N HIS A 141 23.85 3.22 -6.49
CA HIS A 141 24.10 3.12 -7.91
C HIS A 141 24.18 1.63 -8.24
N LEU A 142 23.13 1.09 -8.83
CA LEU A 142 23.16 -0.24 -9.42
C LEU A 142 24.04 -0.17 -10.67
N THR A 143 25.38 -0.25 -10.47
CA THR A 143 26.27 -0.62 -11.57
C THR A 143 26.11 -2.12 -11.75
N LEU A 144 25.51 -2.53 -12.89
CA LEU A 144 25.60 -3.92 -13.32
C LEU A 144 27.10 -4.29 -13.47
N PRO A 145 27.58 -5.39 -12.89
CA PRO A 145 26.86 -6.59 -12.45
C PRO A 145 26.90 -6.86 -10.94
N THR A 146 26.95 -5.85 -10.10
CA THR A 146 27.09 -6.02 -8.65
C THR A 146 25.76 -6.31 -7.91
N SER A 147 24.70 -6.58 -8.63
CA SER A 147 23.44 -7.05 -8.06
C SER A 147 23.45 -8.53 -7.69
N CYS A 148 24.64 -9.13 -7.58
CA CYS A 148 24.76 -10.50 -7.17
C CYS A 148 24.88 -10.57 -5.66
N CYS A 149 23.90 -11.17 -5.11
CA CYS A 149 23.99 -12.11 -4.02
C CYS A 149 24.36 -11.54 -2.64
N VAL A 150 23.35 -11.39 -1.88
CA VAL A 150 23.43 -12.01 -0.57
C VAL A 150 22.40 -13.12 -0.52
#